data_cfa6aa94586317a3ee463873e2298e95
#
_entry.id   cfa6aa94586317a3ee463873e2298e95
#
_cell.length_a   1.000
_cell.length_b   1.000
_cell.length_c   1.000
_cell.angle_alpha   90.00
_cell.angle_beta   90.00
_cell.angle_gamma   90.00
#
_symmetry.space_group_name_H-M   'P 1'
#
loop_
_entity.id
_entity.type
_entity.pdbx_description
1 polymer ?
#
loop_
_entity_poly.entity_id
_entity_poly.type
_entity_poly.pdbx_seq_one_letter_code
_entity_poly.pdbx_strand_id
1 'polypeptide(L)'
;MTTMRDVARVAGVSAKTVSRVFNEDPHVTEETRDRVRWAMQKLNYVPNLLAKSFRAGADTAVGLAIPDIADPFFAEMTSSIETDLMGRGMAVVVTSLGHGPDRERYVLEALLRRQISGLIVACVSTDQSYLAPWQERTPMVFLDRAPRGLAGVFVIEDDLGGAREAVAHLARHGHRRVAFFGVSLRVTTTDRRLKGYRSAVAEHGLDADPELICMPSESPEVAADEMLKRLAAPNPPTAVFSCNVPCTMALVLALHQAGHNGVAIVGFGDFPMAAALSPAVTVIDQDPIGLGRIAVERLLQRIEDPGAQVRRRTVLPVSLIPRGSGELPPAAP
;
A
#
# COMPACT_ATOMS: atom_id res chain seq x y z
N MET A 1 6.22 1.09 38.11
CA MET A 1 6.25 0.16 36.96
C MET A 1 6.91 -1.13 37.41
N THR A 2 6.25 -2.27 37.33
CA THR A 2 6.79 -3.58 37.76
C THR A 2 7.95 -3.98 36.85
N THR A 3 9.04 -4.46 37.43
CA THR A 3 10.26 -4.83 36.73
C THR A 3 10.53 -6.35 36.80
N MET A 4 11.37 -6.86 35.92
CA MET A 4 11.84 -8.26 35.99
C MET A 4 12.49 -8.61 37.34
N ARG A 5 13.11 -7.62 38.00
CA ARG A 5 13.67 -7.78 39.36
C ARG A 5 12.59 -7.97 40.42
N ASP A 6 11.45 -7.30 40.27
CA ASP A 6 10.32 -7.49 41.18
C ASP A 6 9.70 -8.86 41.04
N VAL A 7 9.56 -9.37 39.79
CA VAL A 7 9.13 -10.76 39.54
C VAL A 7 10.10 -11.76 40.17
N ALA A 8 11.40 -11.56 39.97
CA ALA A 8 12.45 -12.40 40.54
C ALA A 8 12.34 -12.49 42.07
N ARG A 9 12.15 -11.35 42.74
CA ARG A 9 11.98 -11.25 44.19
C ARG A 9 10.75 -12.00 44.66
N VAL A 10 9.60 -11.87 43.99
CA VAL A 10 8.34 -12.54 44.37
C VAL A 10 8.41 -14.03 44.06
N ALA A 11 9.06 -14.45 42.98
CA ALA A 11 9.23 -15.87 42.64
C ALA A 11 10.36 -16.57 43.44
N GLY A 12 11.16 -15.82 44.21
CA GLY A 12 12.30 -16.36 44.95
C GLY A 12 13.42 -16.90 44.05
N VAL A 13 13.69 -16.28 42.94
CA VAL A 13 14.70 -16.68 41.94
C VAL A 13 15.56 -15.49 41.47
N SER A 14 16.61 -15.75 40.70
CA SER A 14 17.38 -14.67 40.10
C SER A 14 16.66 -14.04 38.89
N ALA A 15 16.94 -12.78 38.58
CA ALA A 15 16.43 -12.15 37.35
C ALA A 15 16.87 -12.92 36.07
N LYS A 16 18.03 -13.59 36.10
CA LYS A 16 18.50 -14.48 35.05
C LYS A 16 17.57 -15.71 34.90
N THR A 17 17.10 -16.27 36.01
CA THR A 17 16.15 -17.39 36.01
C THR A 17 14.78 -16.97 35.44
N VAL A 18 14.28 -15.78 35.83
CA VAL A 18 13.06 -15.22 35.25
C VAL A 18 13.20 -15.06 33.72
N SER A 19 14.34 -14.56 33.26
CA SER A 19 14.64 -14.44 31.83
C SER A 19 14.68 -15.79 31.11
N ARG A 20 15.23 -16.84 31.75
CA ARG A 20 15.26 -18.20 31.19
C ARG A 20 13.87 -18.83 31.11
N VAL A 21 13.03 -18.66 32.12
CA VAL A 21 11.64 -19.12 32.10
C VAL A 21 10.89 -18.45 30.95
N PHE A 22 11.05 -17.16 30.81
CA PHE A 22 10.41 -16.39 29.74
C PHE A 22 10.89 -16.81 28.32
N ASN A 23 12.14 -17.31 28.21
CA ASN A 23 12.71 -17.80 26.96
C ASN A 23 12.49 -19.30 26.74
N GLU A 24 11.64 -19.93 27.55
CA GLU A 24 11.32 -21.37 27.48
C GLU A 24 12.56 -22.25 27.52
N ASP A 25 13.61 -21.81 28.24
CA ASP A 25 14.88 -22.54 28.37
C ASP A 25 14.60 -23.97 28.93
N PRO A 26 14.98 -25.04 28.21
CA PRO A 26 14.69 -26.41 28.62
C PRO A 26 15.38 -26.84 29.91
N HIS A 27 16.40 -26.11 30.36
CA HIS A 27 17.13 -26.41 31.61
C HIS A 27 16.44 -25.82 32.86
N VAL A 28 15.30 -25.18 32.73
CA VAL A 28 14.51 -24.71 33.89
C VAL A 28 13.47 -25.73 34.25
N THR A 29 13.48 -26.14 35.54
CA THR A 29 12.49 -27.11 36.07
C THR A 29 11.09 -26.55 36.00
N GLU A 30 10.07 -27.44 35.87
CA GLU A 30 8.67 -27.04 35.77
C GLU A 30 8.20 -26.33 37.05
N GLU A 31 8.64 -26.77 38.20
CA GLU A 31 8.37 -26.09 39.48
C GLU A 31 8.84 -24.62 39.48
N THR A 32 10.04 -24.38 38.98
CA THR A 32 10.59 -23.01 38.86
C THR A 32 9.80 -22.19 37.85
N ARG A 33 9.38 -22.81 36.77
CA ARG A 33 8.60 -22.19 35.69
C ARG A 33 7.24 -21.73 36.24
N ASP A 34 6.55 -22.57 36.99
CA ASP A 34 5.26 -22.27 37.60
C ASP A 34 5.35 -21.14 38.63
N ARG A 35 6.37 -21.15 39.50
CA ARG A 35 6.61 -20.08 40.45
C ARG A 35 6.81 -18.72 39.76
N VAL A 36 7.55 -18.70 38.69
CA VAL A 36 7.80 -17.46 37.92
C VAL A 36 6.54 -17.00 37.19
N ARG A 37 5.80 -17.91 36.55
CA ARG A 37 4.49 -17.60 35.91
C ARG A 37 3.49 -17.04 36.91
N TRP A 38 3.38 -17.64 38.08
CA TRP A 38 2.53 -17.14 39.16
C TRP A 38 2.92 -15.73 39.61
N ALA A 39 4.23 -15.47 39.79
CA ALA A 39 4.73 -14.17 40.18
C ALA A 39 4.45 -13.10 39.10
N MET A 40 4.59 -13.45 37.84
CA MET A 40 4.24 -12.55 36.70
C MET A 40 2.74 -12.19 36.74
N GLN A 41 1.87 -13.16 36.91
CA GLN A 41 0.42 -12.94 37.00
C GLN A 41 0.05 -12.08 38.21
N LYS A 42 0.60 -12.40 39.37
CA LYS A 42 0.34 -11.67 40.65
C LYS A 42 0.74 -10.19 40.54
N LEU A 43 1.81 -9.89 39.82
CA LEU A 43 2.33 -8.55 39.66
C LEU A 43 1.80 -7.83 38.41
N ASN A 44 0.90 -8.45 37.64
CA ASN A 44 0.49 -7.98 36.31
C ASN A 44 1.71 -7.55 35.46
N TYR A 45 2.79 -8.36 35.58
CA TYR A 45 4.02 -8.07 34.85
C TYR A 45 3.91 -8.58 33.42
N VAL A 46 3.87 -7.66 32.48
CA VAL A 46 3.99 -7.96 31.05
C VAL A 46 5.44 -7.72 30.65
N PRO A 47 6.17 -8.78 30.24
CA PRO A 47 7.53 -8.62 29.75
C PRO A 47 7.57 -7.65 28.58
N ASN A 48 8.49 -6.69 28.62
CA ASN A 48 8.71 -5.80 27.50
C ASN A 48 9.49 -6.58 26.41
N LEU A 49 8.78 -7.08 25.40
CA LEU A 49 9.34 -7.82 24.28
C LEU A 49 10.36 -6.96 23.50
N LEU A 50 10.13 -5.65 23.42
CA LEU A 50 11.06 -4.72 22.80
C LEU A 50 12.40 -4.66 23.56
N ALA A 51 12.37 -4.70 24.90
CA ALA A 51 13.59 -4.76 25.71
C ALA A 51 14.33 -6.12 25.60
N LYS A 52 13.66 -7.17 25.17
CA LYS A 52 14.24 -8.50 24.91
C LYS A 52 14.97 -8.53 23.56
N SER A 53 14.36 -8.02 22.50
CA SER A 53 14.98 -7.91 21.16
C SER A 53 16.25 -7.07 21.21
N PHE A 54 16.26 -5.96 21.96
CA PHE A 54 17.47 -5.16 22.20
C PHE A 54 18.63 -5.93 22.84
N ARG A 55 18.35 -6.94 23.68
CA ARG A 55 19.39 -7.76 24.33
C ARG A 55 19.82 -8.98 23.52
N ALA A 56 18.96 -9.47 22.64
CA ALA A 56 19.22 -10.65 21.80
C ALA A 56 19.86 -10.30 20.45
N GLY A 57 19.98 -9.00 20.11
CA GLY A 57 20.50 -8.56 18.82
C GLY A 57 19.58 -8.91 17.64
N ALA A 58 18.37 -9.36 17.91
CA ALA A 58 17.36 -9.68 16.90
C ALA A 58 16.26 -8.62 16.97
N ASP A 59 16.35 -7.62 16.12
CA ASP A 59 15.25 -6.73 15.83
C ASP A 59 14.15 -7.60 15.18
N THR A 60 12.97 -7.64 15.80
CA THR A 60 11.87 -8.50 15.34
C THR A 60 10.71 -7.68 14.73
N ALA A 61 10.96 -6.43 14.39
CA ALA A 61 9.97 -5.54 13.82
C ALA A 61 10.36 -5.03 12.45
N VAL A 62 9.45 -5.11 11.49
CA VAL A 62 9.54 -4.51 10.16
C VAL A 62 8.69 -3.24 10.13
N GLY A 63 9.25 -2.16 9.61
CA GLY A 63 8.49 -0.95 9.30
C GLY A 63 7.74 -1.12 7.99
N LEU A 64 6.46 -0.75 7.99
CA LEU A 64 5.65 -0.61 6.79
C LEU A 64 5.15 0.83 6.70
N ALA A 65 5.65 1.57 5.72
CA ALA A 65 5.30 2.97 5.52
C ALA A 65 4.57 3.14 4.18
N ILE A 66 3.32 3.57 4.24
CA ILE A 66 2.41 3.68 3.10
C ILE A 66 1.81 5.09 3.06
N PRO A 67 1.32 5.58 1.90
CA PRO A 67 0.70 6.89 1.81
C PRO A 67 -0.46 7.08 2.77
N ASP A 68 -1.46 6.20 2.71
CA ASP A 68 -2.65 6.27 3.56
C ASP A 68 -3.17 4.85 3.86
N ILE A 69 -3.39 4.55 5.14
CA ILE A 69 -3.96 3.27 5.59
C ILE A 69 -5.46 3.15 5.29
N ALA A 70 -6.13 4.28 5.04
CA ALA A 70 -7.55 4.29 4.67
C ALA A 70 -7.79 3.95 3.20
N ASP A 71 -6.77 3.98 2.34
CA ASP A 71 -6.88 3.52 0.96
C ASP A 71 -6.99 1.99 0.92
N PRO A 72 -8.10 1.42 0.37
CA PRO A 72 -8.32 -0.03 0.32
C PRO A 72 -7.17 -0.82 -0.30
N PHE A 73 -6.51 -0.29 -1.32
CA PHE A 73 -5.34 -0.91 -1.94
C PHE A 73 -4.20 -1.11 -0.93
N PHE A 74 -3.85 -0.06 -0.19
CA PHE A 74 -2.80 -0.15 0.83
C PHE A 74 -3.24 -0.93 2.07
N ALA A 75 -4.54 -0.91 2.41
CA ALA A 75 -5.07 -1.69 3.54
C ALA A 75 -4.96 -3.20 3.28
N GLU A 76 -5.35 -3.67 2.10
CA GLU A 76 -5.25 -5.08 1.70
C GLU A 76 -3.80 -5.56 1.62
N MET A 77 -2.94 -4.75 1.01
CA MET A 77 -1.50 -4.99 0.96
C MET A 77 -0.88 -5.08 2.36
N THR A 78 -1.27 -4.18 3.27
CA THR A 78 -0.83 -4.19 4.68
C THR A 78 -1.22 -5.48 5.37
N SER A 79 -2.46 -5.94 5.19
CA SER A 79 -2.96 -7.19 5.78
C SER A 79 -2.16 -8.41 5.29
N SER A 80 -1.82 -8.45 4.00
CA SER A 80 -0.97 -9.51 3.43
C SER A 80 0.44 -9.51 4.04
N ILE A 81 1.08 -8.34 4.10
CA ILE A 81 2.42 -8.16 4.67
C ILE A 81 2.45 -8.55 6.14
N GLU A 82 1.45 -8.10 6.92
CA GLU A 82 1.32 -8.43 8.34
C GLU A 82 1.19 -9.93 8.55
N THR A 83 0.31 -10.59 7.80
CA THR A 83 0.08 -12.03 7.89
C THR A 83 1.36 -12.82 7.63
N ASP A 84 2.10 -12.48 6.59
CA ASP A 84 3.34 -13.18 6.21
C ASP A 84 4.46 -12.97 7.26
N LEU A 85 4.61 -11.76 7.79
CA LEU A 85 5.63 -11.44 8.78
C LEU A 85 5.30 -12.00 10.17
N MET A 86 4.03 -11.94 10.59
CA MET A 86 3.58 -12.54 11.86
C MET A 86 3.76 -14.06 11.86
N GLY A 87 3.51 -14.75 10.74
CA GLY A 87 3.79 -16.17 10.57
C GLY A 87 5.27 -16.55 10.79
N ARG A 88 6.16 -15.55 10.75
CA ARG A 88 7.61 -15.69 10.99
C ARG A 88 8.05 -15.10 12.33
N GLY A 89 7.10 -14.74 13.20
CA GLY A 89 7.37 -14.15 14.51
C GLY A 89 7.86 -12.71 14.50
N MET A 90 7.68 -11.99 13.37
CA MET A 90 8.07 -10.59 13.22
C MET A 90 6.86 -9.68 13.37
N ALA A 91 6.99 -8.60 14.14
CA ALA A 91 5.97 -7.58 14.27
C ALA A 91 6.03 -6.58 13.11
N VAL A 92 4.88 -5.97 12.76
CA VAL A 92 4.83 -4.89 11.76
C VAL A 92 4.47 -3.57 12.44
N VAL A 93 5.25 -2.53 12.16
CA VAL A 93 4.96 -1.16 12.58
C VAL A 93 4.47 -0.39 11.36
N VAL A 94 3.14 -0.25 11.27
CA VAL A 94 2.50 0.46 10.15
C VAL A 94 2.46 1.96 10.44
N THR A 95 2.76 2.77 9.42
CA THR A 95 2.67 4.23 9.51
C THR A 95 2.19 4.83 8.19
N SER A 96 1.31 5.85 8.27
CA SER A 96 0.87 6.64 7.13
C SER A 96 1.78 7.85 6.90
N LEU A 97 2.30 7.98 5.68
CA LEU A 97 3.18 9.06 5.26
C LEU A 97 2.43 10.36 4.99
N GLY A 98 1.12 10.27 4.67
CA GLY A 98 0.34 11.39 4.13
C GLY A 98 0.77 11.72 2.70
N HIS A 99 0.52 12.96 2.26
CA HIS A 99 0.71 13.37 0.87
C HIS A 99 1.86 14.37 0.66
N GLY A 100 2.58 14.77 1.74
CA GLY A 100 3.64 15.77 1.68
C GLY A 100 5.05 15.21 1.85
N PRO A 101 6.05 15.70 1.09
CA PRO A 101 7.43 15.21 1.16
C PRO A 101 8.10 15.44 2.52
N ASP A 102 7.83 16.58 3.18
CA ASP A 102 8.40 16.89 4.50
C ASP A 102 7.88 15.93 5.57
N ARG A 103 6.59 15.59 5.52
CA ARG A 103 5.98 14.61 6.41
C ARG A 103 6.57 13.22 6.17
N GLU A 104 6.74 12.81 4.91
CA GLU A 104 7.36 11.53 4.56
C GLU A 104 8.73 11.42 5.21
N ARG A 105 9.60 12.38 4.98
CA ARG A 105 10.94 12.39 5.52
C ARG A 105 10.96 12.30 7.05
N TYR A 106 10.16 13.14 7.72
CA TYR A 106 10.07 13.14 9.18
C TYR A 106 9.63 11.78 9.72
N VAL A 107 8.59 11.19 9.15
CA VAL A 107 8.02 9.91 9.59
C VAL A 107 9.00 8.76 9.36
N LEU A 108 9.62 8.70 8.18
CA LEU A 108 10.57 7.63 7.84
C LEU A 108 11.84 7.70 8.71
N GLU A 109 12.40 8.89 8.91
CA GLU A 109 13.55 9.03 9.80
C GLU A 109 13.19 8.66 11.24
N ALA A 110 12.01 9.04 11.74
CA ALA A 110 11.56 8.65 13.09
C ALA A 110 11.36 7.14 13.23
N LEU A 111 10.88 6.46 12.18
CA LEU A 111 10.72 5.01 12.14
C LEU A 111 12.08 4.31 12.12
N LEU A 112 13.00 4.74 11.26
CA LEU A 112 14.34 4.17 11.10
C LEU A 112 15.20 4.30 12.36
N ARG A 113 15.04 5.39 13.13
CA ARG A 113 15.71 5.56 14.44
C ARG A 113 15.29 4.53 15.49
N ARG A 114 14.19 3.80 15.27
CA ARG A 114 13.70 2.75 16.18
C ARG A 114 14.36 1.39 15.98
N GLN A 115 15.42 1.31 15.16
CA GLN A 115 16.20 0.09 14.91
C GLN A 115 15.32 -1.09 14.44
N ILE A 116 14.48 -0.85 13.43
CA ILE A 116 13.70 -1.89 12.78
C ILE A 116 14.62 -2.80 11.95
N SER A 117 14.25 -4.08 11.82
CA SER A 117 15.00 -5.08 11.03
C SER A 117 15.01 -4.79 9.54
N GLY A 118 13.98 -4.11 9.05
CA GLY A 118 13.82 -3.75 7.65
C GLY A 118 12.66 -2.81 7.42
N LEU A 119 12.60 -2.22 6.25
CA LEU A 119 11.56 -1.26 5.84
C LEU A 119 10.94 -1.66 4.51
N ILE A 120 9.62 -1.74 4.46
CA ILE A 120 8.83 -1.74 3.22
C ILE A 120 8.18 -0.37 3.11
N VAL A 121 8.33 0.31 1.96
CA VAL A 121 7.86 1.68 1.82
C VAL A 121 7.28 1.98 0.44
N ALA A 122 6.07 2.57 0.42
CA ALA A 122 5.47 3.20 -0.75
C ALA A 122 5.62 4.73 -0.64
N CYS A 123 6.68 5.27 -1.25
CA CYS A 123 7.04 6.68 -1.10
C CYS A 123 6.05 7.64 -1.78
N VAL A 124 5.88 8.84 -1.22
CA VAL A 124 5.07 9.92 -1.79
C VAL A 124 5.92 11.06 -2.37
N SER A 125 7.14 11.24 -1.87
CA SER A 125 8.09 12.23 -2.34
C SER A 125 8.63 11.89 -3.74
N THR A 126 9.13 12.89 -4.43
CA THR A 126 9.78 12.73 -5.76
C THR A 126 11.28 12.46 -5.66
N ASP A 127 11.87 12.48 -4.47
CA ASP A 127 13.29 12.20 -4.23
C ASP A 127 13.46 11.48 -2.87
N GLN A 128 14.09 10.31 -2.89
CA GLN A 128 14.39 9.48 -1.73
C GLN A 128 15.87 9.46 -1.39
N SER A 129 16.69 10.34 -1.95
CA SER A 129 18.15 10.40 -1.68
C SER A 129 18.49 10.52 -0.19
N TYR A 130 17.60 11.13 0.61
CA TYR A 130 17.74 11.25 2.07
C TYR A 130 17.76 9.90 2.81
N LEU A 131 17.30 8.82 2.18
CA LEU A 131 17.33 7.46 2.75
C LEU A 131 18.68 6.77 2.55
N ALA A 132 19.59 7.29 1.71
CA ALA A 132 20.88 6.66 1.41
C ALA A 132 21.69 6.29 2.68
N PRO A 133 21.85 7.17 3.70
CA PRO A 133 22.60 6.83 4.90
C PRO A 133 21.97 5.70 5.74
N TRP A 134 20.69 5.44 5.56
CA TRP A 134 19.96 4.41 6.29
C TRP A 134 20.03 3.05 5.61
N GLN A 135 20.19 3.00 4.28
CA GLN A 135 20.25 1.75 3.51
C GLN A 135 21.42 0.83 3.88
N GLU A 136 22.51 1.39 4.41
CA GLU A 136 23.67 0.63 4.86
C GLU A 136 23.37 -0.20 6.13
N ARG A 137 22.36 0.22 6.89
CA ARG A 137 22.02 -0.38 8.20
C ARG A 137 20.70 -1.10 8.21
N THR A 138 19.76 -0.66 7.37
CA THR A 138 18.38 -1.17 7.33
C THR A 138 18.05 -1.58 5.91
N PRO A 139 17.85 -2.88 5.64
CA PRO A 139 17.35 -3.35 4.35
C PRO A 139 16.01 -2.68 4.01
N MET A 140 15.87 -2.22 2.75
CA MET A 140 14.67 -1.53 2.30
C MET A 140 14.14 -2.13 1.01
N VAL A 141 12.81 -2.28 0.92
CA VAL A 141 12.09 -2.63 -0.30
C VAL A 141 11.06 -1.53 -0.58
N PHE A 142 11.12 -0.97 -1.78
CA PHE A 142 10.16 0.02 -2.25
C PHE A 142 8.99 -0.69 -2.93
N LEU A 143 7.79 -0.24 -2.67
CA LEU A 143 6.55 -0.87 -3.08
C LEU A 143 5.66 0.13 -3.81
N ASP A 144 4.87 -0.33 -4.81
CA ASP A 144 3.99 0.52 -5.63
C ASP A 144 4.75 1.58 -6.45
N ARG A 145 5.79 2.18 -5.90
CA ARG A 145 6.56 3.26 -6.53
C ARG A 145 8.05 2.98 -6.47
N ALA A 146 8.71 3.06 -7.63
CA ALA A 146 10.16 2.97 -7.69
C ALA A 146 10.80 4.20 -7.04
N PRO A 147 11.89 4.03 -6.25
CA PRO A 147 12.59 5.15 -5.64
C PRO A 147 13.24 6.04 -6.72
N ARG A 148 13.36 7.33 -6.40
CA ARG A 148 14.10 8.30 -7.21
C ARG A 148 15.26 8.87 -6.38
N GLY A 149 16.38 9.17 -7.05
CA GLY A 149 17.59 9.66 -6.37
C GLY A 149 18.30 8.61 -5.52
N LEU A 150 17.82 7.35 -5.52
CA LEU A 150 18.33 6.27 -4.69
C LEU A 150 18.23 4.94 -5.44
N ALA A 151 19.30 4.13 -5.40
CA ALA A 151 19.24 2.75 -5.88
C ALA A 151 18.56 1.86 -4.83
N GLY A 152 17.67 0.96 -5.25
CA GLY A 152 16.96 0.08 -4.32
C GLY A 152 16.32 -1.13 -4.99
N VAL A 153 15.81 -2.04 -4.15
CA VAL A 153 14.93 -3.13 -4.58
C VAL A 153 13.50 -2.61 -4.57
N PHE A 154 12.77 -2.82 -5.66
CA PHE A 154 11.39 -2.37 -5.75
C PHE A 154 10.48 -3.36 -6.47
N VAL A 155 9.25 -3.41 -5.98
CA VAL A 155 8.15 -4.23 -6.48
C VAL A 155 7.01 -3.29 -6.86
N ILE A 156 6.63 -3.29 -8.11
CA ILE A 156 5.63 -2.38 -8.70
C ILE A 156 4.70 -3.16 -9.62
N GLU A 157 3.59 -2.58 -9.97
CA GLU A 157 2.67 -3.09 -10.99
C GLU A 157 2.90 -2.47 -12.37
N ASP A 158 2.29 -3.06 -13.41
CA ASP A 158 2.28 -2.51 -14.76
C ASP A 158 1.21 -1.43 -14.95
N ASP A 159 1.46 -0.26 -14.36
CA ASP A 159 0.60 0.92 -14.49
C ASP A 159 0.27 1.30 -15.93
N LEU A 160 1.28 1.24 -16.79
CA LEU A 160 1.14 1.68 -18.18
C LEU A 160 0.28 0.71 -18.97
N GLY A 161 0.56 -0.61 -18.85
CA GLY A 161 -0.20 -1.65 -19.51
C GLY A 161 -1.65 -1.70 -19.02
N GLY A 162 -1.86 -1.61 -17.70
CA GLY A 162 -3.21 -1.59 -17.13
C GLY A 162 -4.04 -0.38 -17.57
N ALA A 163 -3.43 0.81 -17.63
CA ALA A 163 -4.12 2.00 -18.12
C ALA A 163 -4.47 1.89 -19.61
N ARG A 164 -3.56 1.32 -20.43
CA ARG A 164 -3.87 1.04 -21.85
C ARG A 164 -5.05 0.09 -21.97
N GLU A 165 -5.06 -1.00 -21.20
CA GLU A 165 -6.13 -1.99 -21.24
C GLU A 165 -7.48 -1.41 -20.81
N ALA A 166 -7.51 -0.58 -19.74
CA ALA A 166 -8.71 0.11 -19.30
C ALA A 166 -9.34 0.97 -20.41
N VAL A 167 -8.53 1.78 -21.07
CA VAL A 167 -9.01 2.68 -22.15
C VAL A 167 -9.37 1.88 -23.41
N ALA A 168 -8.59 0.86 -23.75
CA ALA A 168 -8.90 -0.04 -24.86
C ALA A 168 -10.22 -0.77 -24.64
N HIS A 169 -10.52 -1.16 -23.40
CA HIS A 169 -11.79 -1.77 -23.04
C HIS A 169 -12.96 -0.82 -23.30
N LEU A 170 -12.90 0.42 -22.84
CA LEU A 170 -13.92 1.43 -23.11
C LEU A 170 -14.07 1.72 -24.61
N ALA A 171 -12.96 1.78 -25.35
CA ALA A 171 -12.99 1.98 -26.80
C ALA A 171 -13.68 0.82 -27.54
N ARG A 172 -13.48 -0.44 -27.11
CA ARG A 172 -14.17 -1.62 -27.66
C ARG A 172 -15.68 -1.59 -27.44
N HIS A 173 -16.15 -0.89 -26.37
CA HIS A 173 -17.58 -0.69 -26.09
C HIS A 173 -18.17 0.55 -26.76
N GLY A 174 -17.43 1.17 -27.67
CA GLY A 174 -17.90 2.25 -28.54
C GLY A 174 -17.65 3.66 -28.02
N HIS A 175 -17.01 3.82 -26.88
CA HIS A 175 -16.69 5.15 -26.37
C HIS A 175 -15.60 5.84 -27.18
N ARG A 176 -15.83 7.12 -27.50
CA ARG A 176 -14.87 7.96 -28.21
C ARG A 176 -14.32 9.08 -27.34
N ARG A 177 -15.14 9.59 -26.41
CA ARG A 177 -14.75 10.60 -25.44
C ARG A 177 -14.61 9.95 -24.08
N VAL A 178 -13.39 9.61 -23.73
CA VAL A 178 -13.02 8.97 -22.46
C VAL A 178 -12.27 9.97 -21.61
N ALA A 179 -12.80 10.37 -20.46
CA ALA A 179 -12.11 11.22 -19.52
C ALA A 179 -11.09 10.42 -18.68
N PHE A 180 -9.94 11.04 -18.38
CA PHE A 180 -8.98 10.55 -17.40
C PHE A 180 -9.11 11.35 -16.11
N PHE A 181 -9.28 10.66 -14.99
CA PHE A 181 -9.27 11.29 -13.67
C PHE A 181 -8.07 10.80 -12.86
N GLY A 182 -7.15 11.72 -12.57
CA GLY A 182 -5.96 11.49 -11.77
C GLY A 182 -5.89 12.41 -10.56
N VAL A 183 -4.83 12.27 -9.76
CA VAL A 183 -4.63 13.11 -8.57
C VAL A 183 -3.51 14.13 -8.79
N SER A 184 -2.29 13.69 -9.03
CA SER A 184 -1.13 14.55 -9.21
C SER A 184 -0.05 13.86 -10.05
N LEU A 185 0.57 14.59 -10.99
CA LEU A 185 1.71 14.09 -11.76
C LEU A 185 3.00 13.93 -10.93
N ARG A 186 3.02 14.43 -9.71
CA ARG A 186 4.11 14.15 -8.75
C ARG A 186 4.09 12.69 -8.32
N VAL A 187 2.91 12.05 -8.31
CA VAL A 187 2.74 10.63 -8.05
C VAL A 187 3.14 9.84 -9.30
N THR A 188 4.17 9.01 -9.21
CA THR A 188 4.74 8.30 -10.36
C THR A 188 3.77 7.34 -11.02
N THR A 189 2.88 6.70 -10.25
CA THR A 189 1.84 5.81 -10.77
C THR A 189 0.83 6.59 -11.61
N THR A 190 0.39 7.78 -11.15
CA THR A 190 -0.50 8.65 -11.94
C THR A 190 0.14 9.06 -13.28
N ASP A 191 1.41 9.46 -13.29
CA ASP A 191 2.13 9.82 -14.52
C ASP A 191 2.21 8.63 -15.50
N ARG A 192 2.49 7.43 -15.01
CA ARG A 192 2.54 6.22 -15.83
C ARG A 192 1.18 5.83 -16.38
N ARG A 193 0.12 5.91 -15.55
CA ARG A 193 -1.27 5.64 -15.97
C ARG A 193 -1.75 6.67 -16.99
N LEU A 194 -1.41 7.95 -16.84
CA LEU A 194 -1.70 8.97 -17.85
C LEU A 194 -0.96 8.69 -19.18
N LYS A 195 0.28 8.23 -19.14
CA LYS A 195 1.02 7.82 -20.36
C LYS A 195 0.33 6.64 -21.04
N GLY A 196 -0.15 5.65 -20.28
CA GLY A 196 -0.93 4.53 -20.79
C GLY A 196 -2.25 4.99 -21.43
N TYR A 197 -2.98 5.87 -20.77
CA TYR A 197 -4.21 6.49 -21.28
C TYR A 197 -3.94 7.19 -22.62
N ARG A 198 -2.93 8.09 -22.69
CA ARG A 198 -2.59 8.81 -23.92
C ARG A 198 -2.19 7.88 -25.06
N SER A 199 -1.45 6.81 -24.75
CA SER A 199 -1.08 5.80 -25.74
C SER A 199 -2.32 5.12 -26.33
N ALA A 200 -3.27 4.71 -25.49
CA ALA A 200 -4.51 4.07 -25.93
C ALA A 200 -5.43 5.03 -26.69
N VAL A 201 -5.52 6.30 -26.25
CA VAL A 201 -6.27 7.34 -26.99
C VAL A 201 -5.77 7.45 -28.42
N ALA A 202 -4.45 7.51 -28.62
CA ALA A 202 -3.84 7.58 -29.95
C ALA A 202 -4.04 6.28 -30.75
N GLU A 203 -3.85 5.12 -30.13
CA GLU A 203 -3.95 3.79 -30.76
C GLU A 203 -5.37 3.48 -31.27
N HIS A 204 -6.39 3.89 -30.49
CA HIS A 204 -7.80 3.62 -30.82
C HIS A 204 -8.50 4.81 -31.51
N GLY A 205 -7.79 5.88 -31.85
CA GLY A 205 -8.32 7.07 -32.51
C GLY A 205 -9.45 7.74 -31.72
N LEU A 206 -9.31 7.78 -30.39
CA LEU A 206 -10.23 8.44 -29.49
C LEU A 206 -10.03 9.97 -29.53
N ASP A 207 -10.97 10.71 -28.97
CA ASP A 207 -10.87 12.16 -28.86
C ASP A 207 -9.70 12.54 -27.91
N ALA A 208 -8.74 13.26 -28.44
CA ALA A 208 -7.54 13.69 -27.73
C ALA A 208 -7.70 15.09 -27.08
N ASP A 209 -8.93 15.53 -26.83
CA ASP A 209 -9.23 16.79 -26.19
C ASP A 209 -8.51 16.92 -24.83
N PRO A 210 -7.64 17.93 -24.64
CA PRO A 210 -6.94 18.12 -23.37
C PRO A 210 -7.89 18.29 -22.16
N GLU A 211 -9.09 18.78 -22.38
CA GLU A 211 -10.10 18.92 -21.32
C GLU A 211 -10.60 17.58 -20.76
N LEU A 212 -10.39 16.48 -21.46
CA LEU A 212 -10.69 15.14 -20.95
C LEU A 212 -9.69 14.66 -19.88
N ILE A 213 -8.56 15.37 -19.70
CA ILE A 213 -7.57 15.04 -18.68
C ILE A 213 -7.82 15.90 -17.45
N CYS A 214 -8.31 15.28 -16.39
CA CYS A 214 -8.70 15.92 -15.14
C CYS A 214 -7.72 15.56 -14.03
N MET A 215 -7.05 16.58 -13.50
CA MET A 215 -6.13 16.49 -12.36
C MET A 215 -6.55 17.50 -11.29
N PRO A 216 -7.75 17.35 -10.71
CA PRO A 216 -8.35 18.42 -9.92
C PRO A 216 -7.59 18.71 -8.63
N SER A 217 -7.18 17.68 -7.93
CA SER A 217 -6.36 17.73 -6.70
C SER A 217 -6.20 16.33 -6.12
N GLU A 218 -5.55 16.23 -4.95
CA GLU A 218 -5.47 14.97 -4.19
C GLU A 218 -6.77 14.65 -3.43
N SER A 219 -7.77 15.57 -3.42
CA SER A 219 -9.06 15.34 -2.77
C SER A 219 -10.03 14.60 -3.70
N PRO A 220 -10.58 13.45 -3.27
CA PRO A 220 -11.60 12.72 -4.00
C PRO A 220 -12.89 13.55 -4.24
N GLU A 221 -13.27 14.42 -3.31
CA GLU A 221 -14.47 15.26 -3.41
C GLU A 221 -14.34 16.28 -4.55
N VAL A 222 -13.15 16.86 -4.71
CA VAL A 222 -12.87 17.79 -5.82
C VAL A 222 -12.93 17.07 -7.16
N ALA A 223 -12.51 15.80 -7.22
CA ALA A 223 -12.66 14.99 -8.43
C ALA A 223 -14.12 14.73 -8.78
N ALA A 224 -14.98 14.49 -7.78
CA ALA A 224 -16.40 14.31 -7.95
C ALA A 224 -17.08 15.57 -8.53
N ASP A 225 -16.80 16.74 -7.94
CA ASP A 225 -17.33 18.03 -8.41
C ASP A 225 -16.89 18.34 -9.84
N GLU A 226 -15.63 18.08 -10.16
CA GLU A 226 -15.08 18.31 -11.48
C GLU A 226 -15.72 17.39 -12.54
N MET A 227 -16.02 16.13 -12.16
CA MET A 227 -16.74 15.21 -13.03
C MET A 227 -18.14 15.73 -13.38
N LEU A 228 -18.91 16.17 -12.39
CA LEU A 228 -20.26 16.71 -12.62
C LEU A 228 -20.23 17.96 -13.51
N LYS A 229 -19.24 18.84 -13.35
CA LYS A 229 -19.06 20.00 -14.25
C LYS A 229 -18.80 19.57 -15.70
N ARG A 230 -17.99 18.53 -15.91
CA ARG A 230 -17.69 18.03 -17.26
C ARG A 230 -18.88 17.35 -17.91
N LEU A 231 -19.73 16.68 -17.11
CA LEU A 231 -20.97 16.10 -17.62
C LEU A 231 -22.02 17.16 -18.02
N ALA A 232 -21.96 18.34 -17.41
CA ALA A 232 -22.81 19.47 -17.78
C ALA A 232 -22.30 20.28 -19.00
N ALA A 233 -21.11 19.96 -19.53
CA ALA A 233 -20.55 20.64 -20.69
C ALA A 233 -21.28 20.26 -21.99
N PRO A 234 -21.20 21.08 -23.06
CA PRO A 234 -21.90 20.81 -24.33
C PRO A 234 -21.47 19.50 -25.01
N ASN A 235 -20.24 19.05 -24.78
CA ASN A 235 -19.71 17.81 -25.34
C ASN A 235 -19.11 16.95 -24.22
N PRO A 236 -19.94 16.29 -23.38
CA PRO A 236 -19.49 15.60 -22.20
C PRO A 236 -18.72 14.31 -22.54
N PRO A 237 -17.83 13.82 -21.65
CA PRO A 237 -17.31 12.47 -21.77
C PRO A 237 -18.43 11.45 -21.59
N THR A 238 -18.37 10.33 -22.31
CA THR A 238 -19.32 9.23 -22.20
C THR A 238 -18.76 8.12 -21.32
N ALA A 239 -17.47 8.16 -21.04
CA ALA A 239 -16.78 7.19 -20.20
C ALA A 239 -15.64 7.86 -19.41
N VAL A 240 -15.24 7.18 -18.32
CA VAL A 240 -14.18 7.64 -17.42
C VAL A 240 -13.22 6.51 -17.14
N PHE A 241 -11.92 6.80 -17.22
CA PHE A 241 -10.87 6.02 -16.62
C PHE A 241 -10.36 6.74 -15.36
N SER A 242 -10.60 6.14 -14.20
CA SER A 242 -10.18 6.64 -12.89
C SER A 242 -8.87 6.00 -12.44
N CYS A 243 -7.89 6.81 -12.06
CA CYS A 243 -6.52 6.36 -11.87
C CYS A 243 -6.20 5.70 -10.50
N ASN A 244 -7.11 5.70 -9.53
CA ASN A 244 -6.92 5.06 -8.22
C ASN A 244 -8.25 4.79 -7.51
N VAL A 245 -8.22 3.95 -6.47
CA VAL A 245 -9.39 3.53 -5.73
C VAL A 245 -10.15 4.70 -5.07
N PRO A 246 -9.52 5.61 -4.32
CA PRO A 246 -10.25 6.73 -3.70
C PRO A 246 -10.96 7.62 -4.72
N CYS A 247 -10.32 7.91 -5.84
CA CYS A 247 -10.92 8.67 -6.94
C CYS A 247 -12.10 7.90 -7.55
N THR A 248 -11.95 6.60 -7.82
CA THR A 248 -13.03 5.76 -8.36
C THR A 248 -14.25 5.77 -7.46
N MET A 249 -14.05 5.58 -6.15
CA MET A 249 -15.15 5.58 -5.18
C MET A 249 -15.90 6.92 -5.17
N ALA A 250 -15.18 8.04 -5.19
CA ALA A 250 -15.78 9.37 -5.21
C ALA A 250 -16.58 9.62 -6.51
N LEU A 251 -16.01 9.25 -7.67
CA LEU A 251 -16.68 9.40 -8.96
C LEU A 251 -17.94 8.53 -9.04
N VAL A 252 -17.87 7.27 -8.62
CA VAL A 252 -19.04 6.36 -8.62
C VAL A 252 -20.15 6.91 -7.74
N LEU A 253 -19.80 7.39 -6.53
CA LEU A 253 -20.77 8.01 -5.61
C LEU A 253 -21.44 9.25 -6.23
N ALA A 254 -20.64 10.15 -6.82
CA ALA A 254 -21.15 11.37 -7.44
C ALA A 254 -22.05 11.07 -8.65
N LEU A 255 -21.65 10.14 -9.52
CA LEU A 255 -22.46 9.72 -10.67
C LEU A 255 -23.79 9.12 -10.23
N HIS A 256 -23.78 8.27 -9.20
CA HIS A 256 -24.99 7.67 -8.66
C HIS A 256 -25.94 8.73 -8.06
N GLN A 257 -25.42 9.62 -7.22
CA GLN A 257 -26.22 10.68 -6.57
C GLN A 257 -26.82 11.67 -7.58
N ALA A 258 -26.10 11.96 -8.66
CA ALA A 258 -26.57 12.86 -9.72
C ALA A 258 -27.45 12.16 -10.79
N GLY A 259 -27.66 10.86 -10.69
CA GLY A 259 -28.46 10.10 -11.65
C GLY A 259 -27.76 9.82 -13.00
N HIS A 260 -26.45 10.02 -13.08
CA HIS A 260 -25.65 9.77 -14.28
C HIS A 260 -25.20 8.29 -14.42
N ASN A 261 -26.11 7.34 -14.21
CA ASN A 261 -25.84 5.91 -14.21
C ASN A 261 -25.46 5.33 -15.59
N GLY A 262 -25.59 6.12 -16.66
CA GLY A 262 -25.21 5.73 -18.03
C GLY A 262 -23.77 6.07 -18.42
N VAL A 263 -22.99 6.71 -17.55
CA VAL A 263 -21.58 7.01 -17.79
C VAL A 263 -20.76 5.77 -17.47
N ALA A 264 -20.03 5.24 -18.48
CA ALA A 264 -19.16 4.10 -18.26
C ALA A 264 -17.94 4.47 -17.40
N ILE A 265 -17.53 3.56 -16.51
CA ILE A 265 -16.36 3.79 -15.65
C ILE A 265 -15.50 2.53 -15.55
N VAL A 266 -14.18 2.72 -15.68
CA VAL A 266 -13.16 1.73 -15.31
C VAL A 266 -12.25 2.34 -14.27
N GLY A 267 -12.14 1.69 -13.11
CA GLY A 267 -11.24 2.11 -12.02
C GLY A 267 -9.91 1.39 -12.08
N PHE A 268 -8.83 2.02 -11.62
CA PHE A 268 -7.56 1.38 -11.37
C PHE A 268 -7.44 1.03 -9.88
N GLY A 269 -7.39 -0.26 -9.58
CA GLY A 269 -7.49 -0.85 -8.26
C GLY A 269 -8.90 -1.34 -7.93
N ASP A 270 -8.97 -2.52 -7.33
CA ASP A 270 -10.23 -3.09 -6.83
C ASP A 270 -10.54 -2.59 -5.42
N PHE A 271 -11.80 -2.68 -5.01
CA PHE A 271 -12.24 -2.32 -3.67
C PHE A 271 -13.46 -3.14 -3.24
N PRO A 272 -13.65 -3.38 -1.92
CA PRO A 272 -14.61 -4.37 -1.42
C PRO A 272 -16.04 -4.23 -1.92
N MET A 273 -16.52 -3.01 -2.18
CA MET A 273 -17.89 -2.76 -2.64
C MET A 273 -18.04 -2.74 -4.17
N ALA A 274 -16.95 -2.78 -4.93
CA ALA A 274 -17.00 -2.64 -6.39
C ALA A 274 -17.93 -3.66 -7.06
N ALA A 275 -17.93 -4.91 -6.60
CA ALA A 275 -18.76 -5.98 -7.13
C ALA A 275 -20.23 -5.94 -6.66
N ALA A 276 -20.53 -5.19 -5.59
CA ALA A 276 -21.87 -5.12 -5.01
C ALA A 276 -22.70 -3.92 -5.53
N LEU A 277 -22.09 -3.01 -6.28
CA LEU A 277 -22.74 -1.84 -6.86
C LEU A 277 -23.57 -2.24 -8.10
N SER A 278 -24.44 -1.35 -8.56
CA SER A 278 -25.28 -1.56 -9.76
C SER A 278 -25.21 -0.32 -10.68
N PRO A 279 -24.52 -0.42 -11.84
CA PRO A 279 -23.73 -1.56 -12.30
C PRO A 279 -22.50 -1.80 -11.40
N ALA A 280 -22.05 -3.06 -11.33
CA ALA A 280 -20.82 -3.39 -10.61
C ALA A 280 -19.61 -2.77 -11.33
N VAL A 281 -18.61 -2.30 -10.55
CA VAL A 281 -17.51 -1.49 -11.09
C VAL A 281 -16.46 -2.36 -11.75
N THR A 282 -16.25 -2.14 -13.04
CA THR A 282 -15.14 -2.72 -13.82
C THR A 282 -13.83 -2.09 -13.38
N VAL A 283 -12.82 -2.90 -13.08
CA VAL A 283 -11.54 -2.43 -12.53
C VAL A 283 -10.33 -3.07 -13.22
N ILE A 284 -9.20 -2.39 -13.10
CA ILE A 284 -7.87 -3.00 -13.28
C ILE A 284 -7.40 -3.47 -11.90
N ASP A 285 -7.35 -4.77 -11.66
CA ASP A 285 -6.83 -5.34 -10.42
C ASP A 285 -5.30 -5.32 -10.42
N GLN A 286 -4.72 -4.89 -9.30
CA GLN A 286 -3.28 -4.69 -9.09
C GLN A 286 -2.63 -5.84 -8.32
N ASP A 287 -3.40 -6.82 -7.84
CA ASP A 287 -2.93 -7.89 -6.94
C ASP A 287 -2.16 -7.35 -5.72
N PRO A 288 -2.79 -6.56 -4.84
CA PRO A 288 -2.13 -6.01 -3.65
C PRO A 288 -1.57 -7.09 -2.72
N ILE A 289 -2.19 -8.26 -2.68
CA ILE A 289 -1.73 -9.43 -1.91
C ILE A 289 -0.41 -9.95 -2.48
N GLY A 290 -0.34 -10.15 -3.78
CA GLY A 290 0.87 -10.60 -4.48
C GLY A 290 2.02 -9.60 -4.37
N LEU A 291 1.73 -8.31 -4.49
CA LEU A 291 2.71 -7.23 -4.27
C LEU A 291 3.31 -7.30 -2.86
N GLY A 292 2.45 -7.39 -1.84
CA GLY A 292 2.85 -7.48 -0.43
C GLY A 292 3.73 -8.71 -0.17
N ARG A 293 3.30 -9.88 -0.62
CA ARG A 293 4.04 -11.14 -0.45
C ARG A 293 5.44 -11.09 -1.08
N ILE A 294 5.55 -10.57 -2.30
CA ILE A 294 6.86 -10.45 -2.97
C ILE A 294 7.75 -9.43 -2.26
N ALA A 295 7.18 -8.34 -1.76
CA ALA A 295 7.94 -7.35 -1.00
C ALA A 295 8.52 -7.95 0.28
N VAL A 296 7.73 -8.74 1.03
CA VAL A 296 8.20 -9.47 2.21
C VAL A 296 9.31 -10.45 1.85
N GLU A 297 9.12 -11.27 0.81
CA GLU A 297 10.15 -12.20 0.35
C GLU A 297 11.48 -11.49 0.05
N ARG A 298 11.44 -10.38 -0.69
CA ARG A 298 12.64 -9.61 -1.05
C ARG A 298 13.30 -8.95 0.17
N LEU A 299 12.49 -8.49 1.13
CA LEU A 299 13.01 -7.90 2.36
C LEU A 299 13.72 -8.96 3.20
N LEU A 300 13.09 -10.11 3.42
CA LEU A 300 13.65 -11.19 4.22
C LEU A 300 14.96 -11.73 3.63
N GLN A 301 15.02 -11.92 2.31
CA GLN A 301 16.26 -12.29 1.64
C GLN A 301 17.43 -11.33 1.97
N ARG A 302 17.14 -10.03 2.09
CA ARG A 302 18.16 -9.01 2.43
C ARG A 302 18.47 -8.94 3.92
N ILE A 303 17.52 -9.31 4.78
CA ILE A 303 17.75 -9.39 6.23
C ILE A 303 18.62 -10.61 6.56
N GLU A 304 18.34 -11.76 5.95
CA GLU A 304 19.04 -13.02 6.18
C GLU A 304 20.44 -13.02 5.57
N ASP A 305 20.59 -12.47 4.38
CA ASP A 305 21.88 -12.32 3.69
C ASP A 305 22.01 -10.90 3.07
N PRO A 306 22.70 -9.98 3.75
CA PRO A 306 22.97 -8.63 3.24
C PRO A 306 23.72 -8.59 1.90
N GLY A 307 24.46 -9.69 1.57
CA GLY A 307 25.18 -9.85 0.30
C GLY A 307 24.36 -10.48 -0.83
N ALA A 308 23.13 -10.92 -0.54
CA ALA A 308 22.29 -11.59 -1.52
C ALA A 308 22.05 -10.74 -2.77
N GLN A 309 22.21 -11.37 -3.94
CA GLN A 309 21.84 -10.77 -5.21
C GLN A 309 20.32 -10.85 -5.41
N VAL A 310 19.60 -9.90 -4.83
CA VAL A 310 18.16 -9.81 -4.95
C VAL A 310 17.77 -9.10 -6.26
N ARG A 311 16.75 -9.61 -6.97
CA ARG A 311 16.22 -8.96 -8.16
C ARG A 311 15.76 -7.54 -7.81
N ARG A 312 16.45 -6.54 -8.36
CA ARG A 312 16.22 -5.13 -8.01
C ARG A 312 14.86 -4.61 -8.47
N ARG A 313 14.37 -5.06 -9.62
CA ARG A 313 13.09 -4.61 -10.20
C ARG A 313 12.18 -5.80 -10.42
N THR A 314 11.01 -5.80 -9.79
CA THR A 314 9.92 -6.74 -10.07
C THR A 314 8.70 -5.93 -10.51
N VAL A 315 8.11 -6.31 -11.65
CA VAL A 315 6.87 -5.71 -12.17
C VAL A 315 5.85 -6.83 -12.23
N LEU A 316 4.74 -6.67 -11.50
CA LEU A 316 3.62 -7.60 -11.55
C LEU A 316 2.68 -7.20 -12.69
N PRO A 317 2.11 -8.18 -13.40
CA PRO A 317 1.02 -7.91 -14.33
C PRO A 317 -0.20 -7.43 -13.54
N VAL A 318 -1.06 -6.67 -14.22
CA VAL A 318 -2.39 -6.30 -13.73
C VAL A 318 -3.45 -6.96 -14.61
N SER A 319 -4.68 -7.07 -14.12
CA SER A 319 -5.76 -7.75 -14.83
C SER A 319 -7.01 -6.88 -14.90
N LEU A 320 -7.60 -6.77 -16.09
CA LEU A 320 -8.94 -6.19 -16.23
C LEU A 320 -9.99 -7.18 -15.70
N ILE A 321 -10.86 -6.71 -14.82
CA ILE A 321 -12.01 -7.46 -14.28
C ILE A 321 -13.30 -6.77 -14.74
N PRO A 322 -13.93 -7.23 -15.84
CA PRO A 322 -15.20 -6.69 -16.31
C PRO A 322 -16.32 -7.03 -15.33
N ARG A 323 -17.19 -6.02 -15.02
CA ARG A 323 -18.28 -6.19 -14.06
C ARG A 323 -19.56 -5.47 -14.45
N GLY A 324 -19.60 -4.74 -15.55
CA GLY A 324 -20.78 -4.04 -16.07
C GLY A 324 -20.62 -2.53 -16.22
N SER A 325 -19.90 -1.82 -15.35
CA SER A 325 -19.77 -0.36 -15.47
C SER A 325 -18.91 0.08 -16.66
N GLY A 326 -17.89 -0.70 -17.02
CA GLY A 326 -17.04 -0.44 -18.18
C GLY A 326 -17.63 -0.91 -19.50
N GLU A 327 -18.71 -1.68 -19.47
CA GLU A 327 -19.42 -2.31 -20.57
C GLU A 327 -20.69 -1.55 -20.98
N LEU A 328 -21.04 -0.47 -20.28
CA LEU A 328 -22.16 0.39 -20.65
C LEU A 328 -21.89 0.98 -22.04
N PRO A 329 -22.85 1.02 -22.97
CA PRO A 329 -22.68 1.70 -24.24
C PRO A 329 -22.71 3.23 -24.05
N PRO A 330 -22.07 4.02 -24.94
CA PRO A 330 -22.24 5.45 -24.93
C PRO A 330 -23.72 5.80 -25.10
N ALA A 331 -24.19 6.83 -24.36
CA ALA A 331 -25.54 7.35 -24.55
C ALA A 331 -25.73 7.76 -26.02
N ALA A 332 -26.88 7.45 -26.56
CA ALA A 332 -27.23 7.90 -27.90
C ALA A 332 -27.20 9.44 -27.96
N PRO A 333 -26.69 10.05 -29.04
CA PRO A 333 -26.58 11.49 -29.21
C PRO A 333 -27.92 12.22 -29.17
#